data_b3bb9800f0c8a013dfcfb8e82ed301ab
#
_entry.id   b3bb9800f0c8a013dfcfb8e82ed301ab
#
_cell.length_a   1.000
_cell.length_b   1.000
_cell.length_c   1.000
_cell.angle_alpha   90.00
_cell.angle_beta   90.00
_cell.angle_gamma   90.00
#
_symmetry.space_group_name_H-M   'P 1'
#
loop_
_entity.id
_entity.type
_entity.pdbx_description
1 polymer ?
#
loop_
_entity_poly.entity_id
_entity_poly.type
_entity_poly.pdbx_seq_one_letter_code
_entity_poly.pdbx_strand_id
1 'polypeptide(L)'
;MLEQLLGDDVQSSGRYLAEVIYGANDGIVTTFAVVSGVAGASLNPSIVLILGAANLFADGFSMGMSNYLSRRSELDYQRSQQGNGRAPAAEPSDGKSPRRTAFVTFLAFVVAGWAPLIPYIVEVRPTFPLSIGFTGFAFFAVGASRSLVTSRRWYLNGVEMFVVGMAAAVVAYTVGNLLGGVA
;
A
#
# COMPACT_ATOMS: atom_id res chain seq x y z
N MET A 1 29.55 19.61 -6.43
CA MET A 1 28.43 20.11 -7.22
C MET A 1 27.46 18.97 -7.63
N LEU A 2 27.91 17.88 -8.26
CA LEU A 2 27.08 16.70 -8.54
C LEU A 2 26.62 15.93 -7.27
N GLU A 3 27.49 15.81 -6.27
CA GLU A 3 27.14 15.19 -4.98
C GLU A 3 26.12 15.99 -4.15
N GLN A 4 26.08 17.31 -4.28
CA GLN A 4 25.06 18.14 -3.63
C GLN A 4 23.71 18.03 -4.33
N LEU A 5 23.67 17.96 -5.67
CA LEU A 5 22.44 17.78 -6.44
C LEU A 5 21.85 16.37 -6.22
N LEU A 6 22.69 15.33 -6.21
CA LEU A 6 22.25 13.96 -5.97
C LEU A 6 21.89 13.72 -4.48
N GLY A 7 22.56 14.39 -3.55
CA GLY A 7 22.28 14.30 -2.12
C GLY A 7 20.93 14.90 -1.73
N ASP A 8 20.56 16.04 -2.30
CA ASP A 8 19.26 16.69 -2.09
C ASP A 8 18.10 15.87 -2.70
N ASP A 9 18.31 15.28 -3.89
CA ASP A 9 17.30 14.43 -4.54
C ASP A 9 17.09 13.10 -3.78
N VAL A 10 18.15 12.50 -3.26
CA VAL A 10 18.06 11.25 -2.46
C VAL A 10 17.40 11.51 -1.10
N GLN A 11 17.71 12.62 -0.43
CA GLN A 11 17.02 13.01 0.81
C GLN A 11 15.55 13.34 0.58
N SER A 12 15.21 14.01 -0.53
CA SER A 12 13.84 14.32 -0.87
C SER A 12 13.03 13.07 -1.24
N SER A 13 13.64 12.12 -1.95
CA SER A 13 13.02 10.83 -2.32
C SER A 13 12.84 9.91 -1.13
N GLY A 14 13.80 9.84 -0.21
CA GLY A 14 13.71 9.07 1.03
C GLY A 14 12.64 9.58 1.99
N ARG A 15 12.28 10.87 1.90
CA ARG A 15 11.28 11.51 2.77
C ARG A 15 9.90 10.85 2.70
N TYR A 16 9.47 10.39 1.51
CA TYR A 16 8.16 9.76 1.28
C TYR A 16 8.21 8.23 1.23
N LEU A 17 9.33 7.61 1.54
CA LEU A 17 9.49 6.16 1.41
C LEU A 17 8.57 5.38 2.38
N ALA A 18 8.29 5.93 3.56
CA ALA A 18 7.35 5.34 4.49
C ALA A 18 5.93 5.28 3.91
N GLU A 19 5.49 6.34 3.23
CA GLU A 19 4.20 6.42 2.55
C GLU A 19 4.13 5.44 1.37
N VAL A 20 5.22 5.29 0.62
CA VAL A 20 5.31 4.31 -0.47
C VAL A 20 5.18 2.89 0.08
N ILE A 21 5.95 2.54 1.10
CA ILE A 21 5.92 1.20 1.70
C ILE A 21 4.54 0.91 2.29
N TYR A 22 3.98 1.86 3.04
CA TYR A 22 2.67 1.73 3.67
C TYR A 22 1.56 1.57 2.63
N GLY A 23 1.51 2.45 1.63
CA GLY A 23 0.54 2.38 0.55
C GLY A 23 0.66 1.11 -0.27
N ALA A 24 1.88 0.73 -0.66
CA ALA A 24 2.12 -0.47 -1.45
C ALA A 24 1.73 -1.75 -0.68
N ASN A 25 2.11 -1.85 0.60
CA ASN A 25 1.75 -2.99 1.43
C ASN A 25 0.23 -3.17 1.52
N ASP A 26 -0.47 -2.10 1.86
CA ASP A 26 -1.92 -2.16 2.05
C ASP A 26 -2.65 -2.42 0.72
N GLY A 27 -2.20 -1.82 -0.37
CA GLY A 27 -2.75 -2.08 -1.71
C GLY A 27 -2.63 -3.55 -2.12
N ILE A 28 -1.49 -4.20 -1.87
CA ILE A 28 -1.31 -5.63 -2.16
C ILE A 28 -2.21 -6.48 -1.25
N VAL A 29 -2.22 -6.20 0.08
CA VAL A 29 -2.99 -6.98 1.07
C VAL A 29 -4.48 -6.93 0.77
N THR A 30 -5.03 -5.72 0.62
CA THR A 30 -6.48 -5.53 0.44
C THR A 30 -6.97 -6.09 -0.88
N THR A 31 -6.23 -5.87 -1.98
CA THR A 31 -6.56 -6.43 -3.28
C THR A 31 -6.46 -7.95 -3.27
N PHE A 32 -5.42 -8.52 -2.67
CA PHE A 32 -5.29 -9.98 -2.59
C PHE A 32 -6.32 -10.60 -1.64
N ALA A 33 -6.80 -9.88 -0.62
CA ALA A 33 -7.92 -10.31 0.19
C ALA A 33 -9.20 -10.49 -0.64
N VAL A 34 -9.50 -9.55 -1.55
CA VAL A 34 -10.60 -9.68 -2.50
C VAL A 34 -10.43 -10.88 -3.42
N VAL A 35 -9.23 -11.04 -4.03
CA VAL A 35 -8.91 -12.20 -4.88
C VAL A 35 -9.11 -13.51 -4.12
N SER A 36 -8.59 -13.61 -2.91
CA SER A 36 -8.65 -14.82 -2.07
C SER A 36 -10.08 -15.11 -1.62
N GLY A 37 -10.83 -14.09 -1.23
CA GLY A 37 -12.24 -14.22 -0.84
C GLY A 37 -13.11 -14.74 -1.98
N VAL A 38 -12.97 -14.17 -3.17
CA VAL A 38 -13.71 -14.61 -4.38
C VAL A 38 -13.32 -16.05 -4.75
N ALA A 39 -12.02 -16.39 -4.70
CA ALA A 39 -11.55 -17.75 -4.97
C ALA A 39 -12.05 -18.75 -3.92
N GLY A 40 -12.01 -18.38 -2.63
CA GLY A 40 -12.51 -19.19 -1.53
C GLY A 40 -14.00 -19.49 -1.62
N ALA A 41 -14.79 -18.49 -2.06
CA ALA A 41 -16.24 -18.64 -2.30
C ALA A 41 -16.57 -19.36 -3.61
N SER A 42 -15.57 -19.78 -4.40
CA SER A 42 -15.73 -20.42 -5.70
C SER A 42 -16.56 -19.59 -6.72
N LEU A 43 -16.49 -18.26 -6.61
CA LEU A 43 -17.20 -17.34 -7.49
C LEU A 43 -16.46 -17.18 -8.84
N ASN A 44 -17.18 -16.59 -9.82
CA ASN A 44 -16.63 -16.38 -11.15
C ASN A 44 -15.38 -15.48 -11.12
N PRO A 45 -14.27 -15.86 -11.77
CA PRO A 45 -13.04 -15.06 -11.83
C PRO A 45 -13.22 -13.64 -12.36
N SER A 46 -14.22 -13.35 -13.18
CA SER A 46 -14.51 -11.99 -13.65
C SER A 46 -14.89 -11.02 -12.51
N ILE A 47 -15.46 -11.56 -11.43
CA ILE A 47 -15.80 -10.78 -10.22
C ILE A 47 -14.53 -10.23 -9.56
N VAL A 48 -13.42 -10.96 -9.63
CA VAL A 48 -12.12 -10.52 -9.11
C VAL A 48 -11.70 -9.19 -9.73
N LEU A 49 -11.81 -9.04 -11.06
CA LEU A 49 -11.41 -7.81 -11.73
C LEU A 49 -12.31 -6.64 -11.36
N ILE A 50 -13.63 -6.88 -11.32
CA ILE A 50 -14.60 -5.82 -11.00
C ILE A 50 -14.41 -5.34 -9.56
N LEU A 51 -14.47 -6.28 -8.61
CA LEU A 51 -14.35 -5.94 -7.19
C LEU A 51 -12.93 -5.51 -6.83
N GLY A 52 -11.90 -6.18 -7.36
CA GLY A 52 -10.51 -5.84 -7.12
C GLY A 52 -10.16 -4.45 -7.62
N ALA A 53 -10.54 -4.08 -8.85
CA ALA A 53 -10.30 -2.75 -9.37
C ALA A 53 -11.12 -1.68 -8.63
N ALA A 54 -12.41 -1.94 -8.36
CA ALA A 54 -13.25 -0.99 -7.61
C ALA A 54 -12.69 -0.72 -6.21
N ASN A 55 -12.32 -1.81 -5.48
CA ASN A 55 -11.70 -1.71 -4.16
C ASN A 55 -10.36 -0.96 -4.23
N LEU A 56 -9.52 -1.28 -5.22
CA LEU A 56 -8.21 -0.68 -5.39
C LEU A 56 -8.26 0.85 -5.50
N PHE A 57 -9.19 1.39 -6.29
CA PHE A 57 -9.34 2.83 -6.43
C PHE A 57 -10.07 3.47 -5.23
N ALA A 58 -11.10 2.82 -4.68
CA ALA A 58 -11.86 3.34 -3.56
C ALA A 58 -11.01 3.40 -2.28
N ASP A 59 -10.35 2.29 -1.93
CA ASP A 59 -9.50 2.21 -0.74
C ASP A 59 -8.25 3.07 -0.89
N GLY A 60 -7.61 3.04 -2.06
CA GLY A 60 -6.47 3.91 -2.35
C GLY A 60 -6.81 5.39 -2.17
N PHE A 61 -7.97 5.82 -2.70
CA PHE A 61 -8.45 7.20 -2.50
C PHE A 61 -8.73 7.51 -1.03
N SER A 62 -9.42 6.61 -0.33
CA SER A 62 -9.73 6.75 1.10
C SER A 62 -8.46 6.88 1.93
N MET A 63 -7.46 6.03 1.67
CA MET A 63 -6.17 6.05 2.36
C MET A 63 -5.38 7.34 2.07
N GLY A 64 -5.33 7.78 0.80
CA GLY A 64 -4.72 9.05 0.44
C GLY A 64 -5.37 10.24 1.13
N MET A 65 -6.71 10.29 1.16
CA MET A 65 -7.45 11.35 1.85
C MET A 65 -7.28 11.31 3.36
N SER A 66 -7.25 10.12 3.96
CA SER A 66 -6.99 9.96 5.40
C SER A 66 -5.60 10.50 5.78
N ASN A 67 -4.57 10.19 4.97
CA ASN A 67 -3.23 10.75 5.16
C ASN A 67 -3.20 12.28 5.00
N TYR A 68 -3.94 12.83 4.02
CA TYR A 68 -4.07 14.27 3.86
C TYR A 68 -4.66 14.94 5.09
N LEU A 69 -5.79 14.43 5.57
CA LEU A 69 -6.51 14.97 6.71
C LEU A 69 -5.72 14.83 8.01
N SER A 70 -5.11 13.66 8.24
CA SER A 70 -4.26 13.41 9.39
C SER A 70 -3.08 14.39 9.45
N ARG A 71 -2.40 14.55 8.32
CA ARG A 71 -1.25 15.45 8.25
C ARG A 71 -1.64 16.92 8.41
N ARG A 72 -2.76 17.32 7.85
CA ARG A 72 -3.30 18.66 8.02
C ARG A 72 -3.69 18.92 9.48
N SER A 73 -4.38 17.99 10.13
CA SER A 73 -4.76 18.10 11.54
C SER A 73 -3.53 18.20 12.45
N GLU A 74 -2.47 17.45 12.15
CA GLU A 74 -1.22 17.55 12.90
C GLU A 74 -0.60 18.96 12.79
N LEU A 75 -0.55 19.52 11.59
CA LEU A 75 -0.06 20.89 11.38
C LEU A 75 -0.92 21.95 12.08
N ASP A 76 -2.23 21.79 12.03
CA ASP A 76 -3.16 22.71 12.72
C ASP A 76 -3.01 22.61 14.25
N TYR A 77 -2.79 21.39 14.78
CA TYR A 77 -2.49 21.18 16.20
C TYR A 77 -1.17 21.84 16.60
N GLN A 78 -0.10 21.65 15.83
CA GLN A 78 1.22 22.28 16.10
C GLN A 78 1.10 23.82 16.12
N ARG A 79 0.32 24.40 15.22
CA ARG A 79 0.03 25.85 15.19
C ARG A 79 -0.69 26.31 16.45
N SER A 80 -1.68 25.54 16.92
CA SER A 80 -2.43 25.89 18.12
C SER A 80 -1.56 25.89 19.39
N GLN A 81 -0.55 25.01 19.46
CA GLN A 81 0.40 24.95 20.57
C GLN A 81 1.40 26.12 20.59
N GLN A 82 1.68 26.74 19.45
CA GLN A 82 2.59 27.87 19.34
C GLN A 82 2.00 29.23 19.77
N GLY A 83 0.75 29.26 20.25
CA GLY A 83 0.18 30.32 21.09
C GLY A 83 -0.18 31.64 20.40
N ASN A 84 -0.16 31.74 19.06
CA ASN A 84 -0.64 32.92 18.34
C ASN A 84 -1.20 32.58 16.97
N GLY A 85 -2.49 32.71 16.80
CA GLY A 85 -3.18 32.49 15.51
C GLY A 85 -2.72 33.39 14.34
N ARG A 86 -1.53 33.99 14.44
CA ARG A 86 -0.86 34.83 13.44
C ARG A 86 0.54 34.38 13.06
N ALA A 87 1.02 33.24 13.56
CA ALA A 87 2.31 32.72 13.08
C ALA A 87 2.20 32.33 11.59
N PRO A 88 3.24 32.63 10.77
CA PRO A 88 3.32 32.12 9.41
C PRO A 88 3.08 30.62 9.42
N ALA A 89 2.44 30.10 8.36
CA ALA A 89 2.16 28.67 8.25
C ALA A 89 3.39 27.88 8.71
N ALA A 90 3.26 27.18 9.85
CA ALA A 90 4.36 26.37 10.33
C ALA A 90 4.71 25.39 9.21
N GLU A 91 5.93 25.49 8.70
CA GLU A 91 6.44 24.50 7.78
C GLU A 91 6.47 23.16 8.52
N PRO A 92 6.05 22.05 7.90
CA PRO A 92 6.11 20.76 8.55
C PRO A 92 7.52 20.52 9.06
N SER A 93 7.67 20.13 10.31
CA SER A 93 8.97 19.86 10.94
C SER A 93 9.84 18.86 10.16
N ASP A 94 9.18 18.01 9.35
CA ASP A 94 9.78 17.03 8.45
C ASP A 94 9.73 17.44 6.97
N GLY A 95 9.24 18.66 6.66
CA GLY A 95 9.12 19.20 5.31
C GLY A 95 8.14 18.43 4.39
N LYS A 96 7.27 17.56 4.95
CA LYS A 96 6.29 16.79 4.17
C LYS A 96 5.03 17.61 3.90
N SER A 97 4.67 17.75 2.63
CA SER A 97 3.43 18.39 2.23
C SER A 97 2.25 17.42 2.36
N PRO A 98 1.13 17.79 2.99
CA PRO A 98 -0.06 16.94 3.09
C PRO A 98 -0.56 16.40 1.75
N ARG A 99 -0.55 17.24 0.71
CA ARG A 99 -0.97 16.86 -0.65
C ARG A 99 -0.05 15.81 -1.27
N ARG A 100 1.27 15.97 -1.11
CA ARG A 100 2.26 15.00 -1.64
C ARG A 100 2.19 13.69 -0.89
N THR A 101 2.06 13.72 0.44
CA THR A 101 1.85 12.52 1.27
C THR A 101 0.64 11.72 0.79
N ALA A 102 -0.51 12.38 0.61
CA ALA A 102 -1.72 11.77 0.10
C ALA A 102 -1.54 11.14 -1.28
N PHE A 103 -0.95 11.89 -2.21
CA PHE A 103 -0.77 11.44 -3.59
C PHE A 103 0.20 10.26 -3.69
N VAL A 104 1.32 10.32 -2.96
CA VAL A 104 2.30 9.22 -2.93
C VAL A 104 1.69 7.95 -2.36
N THR A 105 0.94 8.06 -1.25
CA THR A 105 0.25 6.92 -0.64
C THR A 105 -0.77 6.31 -1.60
N PHE A 106 -1.63 7.14 -2.20
CA PHE A 106 -2.61 6.70 -3.21
C PHE A 106 -1.95 5.99 -4.37
N LEU A 107 -0.92 6.61 -4.96
CA LEU A 107 -0.24 6.05 -6.12
C LEU A 107 0.46 4.72 -5.78
N ALA A 108 1.16 4.66 -4.64
CA ALA A 108 1.82 3.44 -4.19
C ALA A 108 0.81 2.30 -3.95
N PHE A 109 -0.33 2.61 -3.34
CA PHE A 109 -1.43 1.67 -3.13
C PHE A 109 -1.94 1.12 -4.46
N VAL A 110 -2.31 2.00 -5.39
CA VAL A 110 -2.87 1.60 -6.69
C VAL A 110 -1.85 0.80 -7.50
N VAL A 111 -0.62 1.28 -7.62
CA VAL A 111 0.41 0.60 -8.43
C VAL A 111 0.74 -0.78 -7.89
N ALA A 112 0.97 -0.91 -6.59
CA ALA A 112 1.32 -2.19 -6.00
C ALA A 112 0.13 -3.16 -5.94
N GLY A 113 -1.07 -2.65 -5.69
CA GLY A 113 -2.29 -3.45 -5.61
C GLY A 113 -2.75 -4.06 -6.94
N TRP A 114 -2.17 -3.65 -8.08
CA TRP A 114 -2.39 -4.35 -9.34
C TRP A 114 -1.73 -5.73 -9.38
N ALA A 115 -0.68 -5.98 -8.60
CA ALA A 115 0.08 -7.24 -8.65
C ALA A 115 -0.80 -8.50 -8.53
N PRO A 116 -1.75 -8.61 -7.56
CA PRO A 116 -2.64 -9.75 -7.47
C PRO A 116 -3.60 -9.91 -8.67
N LEU A 117 -3.90 -8.81 -9.38
CA LEU A 117 -4.87 -8.79 -10.49
C LEU A 117 -4.23 -9.13 -11.84
N ILE A 118 -2.90 -9.05 -11.98
CA ILE A 118 -2.21 -9.28 -13.25
C ILE A 118 -2.62 -10.59 -13.92
N PRO A 119 -2.63 -11.77 -13.26
CA PRO A 119 -3.01 -13.03 -13.88
C PRO A 119 -4.45 -13.05 -14.40
N TYR A 120 -5.34 -12.29 -13.77
CA TYR A 120 -6.74 -12.17 -14.18
C TYR A 120 -6.91 -11.24 -15.40
N ILE A 121 -6.07 -10.20 -15.52
CA ILE A 121 -6.08 -9.28 -16.68
C ILE A 121 -5.55 -9.97 -17.93
N VAL A 122 -4.47 -10.76 -17.79
CA VAL A 122 -3.84 -11.46 -18.92
C VAL A 122 -4.45 -12.84 -19.18
N GLU A 123 -5.46 -13.23 -18.41
CA GLU A 123 -6.23 -14.49 -18.54
C GLU A 123 -5.35 -15.76 -18.53
N VAL A 124 -4.19 -15.72 -17.87
CA VAL A 124 -3.29 -16.87 -17.79
C VAL A 124 -3.78 -17.87 -16.75
N ARG A 125 -3.94 -19.12 -17.15
CA ARG A 125 -4.39 -20.22 -16.28
C ARG A 125 -3.21 -21.05 -15.77
N PRO A 126 -3.22 -21.53 -14.54
CA PRO A 126 -4.26 -21.36 -13.51
C PRO A 126 -4.16 -19.98 -12.83
N THR A 127 -5.23 -19.17 -12.89
CA THR A 127 -5.23 -17.74 -12.50
C THR A 127 -4.94 -17.52 -11.02
N PHE A 128 -5.63 -18.24 -10.12
CA PHE A 128 -5.47 -18.06 -8.68
C PHE A 128 -4.08 -18.46 -8.15
N PRO A 129 -3.52 -19.64 -8.50
CA PRO A 129 -2.15 -19.98 -8.13
C PRO A 129 -1.10 -18.98 -8.63
N LEU A 130 -1.28 -18.45 -9.83
CA LEU A 130 -0.39 -17.41 -10.35
C LEU A 130 -0.54 -16.10 -9.58
N SER A 131 -1.76 -15.73 -9.22
CA SER A 131 -2.01 -14.55 -8.38
C SER A 131 -1.32 -14.68 -7.01
N ILE A 132 -1.32 -15.86 -6.39
CA ILE A 132 -0.54 -16.13 -5.16
C ILE A 132 0.96 -15.85 -5.41
N GLY A 133 1.51 -16.35 -6.51
CA GLY A 133 2.92 -16.16 -6.86
C GLY A 133 3.28 -14.68 -7.07
N PHE A 134 2.50 -13.94 -7.88
CA PHE A 134 2.70 -12.51 -8.12
C PHE A 134 2.58 -11.69 -6.83
N THR A 135 1.57 -12.01 -6.01
CA THR A 135 1.36 -11.36 -4.72
C THR A 135 2.50 -11.63 -3.75
N GLY A 136 2.93 -12.88 -3.64
CA GLY A 136 4.06 -13.26 -2.78
C GLY A 136 5.35 -12.55 -3.21
N PHE A 137 5.62 -12.47 -4.52
CA PHE A 137 6.75 -11.72 -5.04
C PHE A 137 6.62 -10.22 -4.72
N ALA A 138 5.45 -9.62 -4.89
CA ALA A 138 5.20 -8.21 -4.58
C ALA A 138 5.41 -7.91 -3.09
N PHE A 139 4.89 -8.75 -2.20
CA PHE A 139 5.13 -8.62 -0.76
C PHE A 139 6.60 -8.69 -0.43
N PHE A 140 7.31 -9.67 -0.99
CA PHE A 140 8.74 -9.81 -0.76
C PHE A 140 9.52 -8.60 -1.26
N ALA A 141 9.21 -8.10 -2.47
CA ALA A 141 9.89 -6.96 -3.08
C ALA A 141 9.65 -5.66 -2.28
N VAL A 142 8.39 -5.38 -1.90
CA VAL A 142 8.06 -4.21 -1.08
C VAL A 142 8.65 -4.35 0.33
N GLY A 143 8.60 -5.55 0.93
CA GLY A 143 9.26 -5.81 2.21
C GLY A 143 10.76 -5.60 2.15
N ALA A 144 11.41 -6.12 1.11
CA ALA A 144 12.85 -5.94 0.90
C ALA A 144 13.24 -4.47 0.69
N SER A 145 12.38 -3.66 0.03
CA SER A 145 12.63 -2.23 -0.17
C SER A 145 12.71 -1.43 1.13
N ARG A 146 12.12 -1.94 2.23
CA ARG A 146 12.26 -1.33 3.58
C ARG A 146 13.72 -1.28 4.05
N SER A 147 14.58 -2.14 3.53
CA SER A 147 16.01 -2.10 3.87
C SER A 147 16.73 -0.84 3.40
N LEU A 148 16.14 -0.09 2.45
CA LEU A 148 16.66 1.20 1.99
C LEU A 148 16.59 2.29 3.09
N VAL A 149 15.70 2.11 4.08
CA VAL A 149 15.52 3.03 5.21
C VAL A 149 15.79 2.39 6.57
N THR A 150 15.91 1.06 6.63
CA THR A 150 16.19 0.33 7.86
C THR A 150 17.54 -0.36 7.78
N SER A 151 18.27 -0.41 8.88
CA SER A 151 19.54 -1.13 8.95
C SER A 151 19.40 -2.65 8.97
N ARG A 152 18.19 -3.17 8.74
CA ARG A 152 17.90 -4.61 8.70
C ARG A 152 18.26 -5.21 7.33
N ARG A 153 18.57 -6.49 7.32
CA ARG A 153 18.87 -7.25 6.11
C ARG A 153 17.64 -7.34 5.21
N TRP A 154 17.78 -7.02 3.94
CA TRP A 154 16.70 -6.93 2.96
C TRP A 154 15.83 -8.20 2.88
N TYR A 155 16.44 -9.38 2.97
CA TYR A 155 15.70 -10.64 2.89
C TYR A 155 14.84 -10.90 4.16
N LEU A 156 15.26 -10.43 5.33
CA LEU A 156 14.45 -10.55 6.56
C LEU A 156 13.21 -9.67 6.50
N ASN A 157 13.35 -8.44 6.01
CA ASN A 157 12.21 -7.55 5.80
C ASN A 157 11.26 -8.11 4.73
N GLY A 158 11.81 -8.70 3.66
CA GLY A 158 11.03 -9.36 2.61
C GLY A 158 10.24 -10.56 3.12
N VAL A 159 10.88 -11.45 3.87
CA VAL A 159 10.22 -12.64 4.44
C VAL A 159 9.17 -12.24 5.48
N GLU A 160 9.47 -11.28 6.34
CA GLU A 160 8.51 -10.77 7.34
C GLU A 160 7.20 -10.32 6.65
N MET A 161 7.32 -9.48 5.63
CA MET A 161 6.19 -8.95 4.90
C MET A 161 5.46 -10.04 4.09
N PHE A 162 6.19 -10.95 3.47
CA PHE A 162 5.61 -12.10 2.78
C PHE A 162 4.75 -12.94 3.73
N VAL A 163 5.26 -13.28 4.92
CA VAL A 163 4.54 -14.09 5.90
C VAL A 163 3.27 -13.39 6.39
N VAL A 164 3.36 -12.09 6.72
CA VAL A 164 2.21 -11.32 7.17
C VAL A 164 1.15 -11.21 6.07
N GLY A 165 1.55 -10.90 4.84
CA GLY A 165 0.64 -10.80 3.71
C GLY A 165 -0.04 -12.12 3.37
N MET A 166 0.73 -13.22 3.37
CA MET A 166 0.15 -14.55 3.12
C MET A 166 -0.78 -15.02 4.24
N ALA A 167 -0.51 -14.65 5.50
CA ALA A 167 -1.43 -14.92 6.59
C ALA A 167 -2.78 -14.19 6.39
N ALA A 168 -2.77 -12.93 6.00
CA ALA A 168 -3.98 -12.18 5.66
C ALA A 168 -4.77 -12.86 4.52
N ALA A 169 -4.06 -13.36 3.49
CA ALA A 169 -4.66 -14.08 2.38
C ALA A 169 -5.36 -15.38 2.81
N VAL A 170 -4.75 -16.15 3.72
CA VAL A 170 -5.35 -17.37 4.27
C VAL A 170 -6.63 -17.04 5.02
N VAL A 171 -6.64 -15.98 5.83
CA VAL A 171 -7.84 -15.51 6.52
C VAL A 171 -8.94 -15.16 5.51
N ALA A 172 -8.63 -14.35 4.49
CA ALA A 172 -9.61 -13.94 3.48
C ALA A 172 -10.17 -15.14 2.68
N TYR A 173 -9.30 -16.07 2.28
CA TYR A 173 -9.72 -17.31 1.61
C TYR A 173 -10.66 -18.15 2.47
N THR A 174 -10.32 -18.31 3.76
CA THR A 174 -11.14 -19.07 4.71
C THR A 174 -12.50 -18.44 4.89
N VAL A 175 -12.57 -17.11 5.05
CA VAL A 175 -13.84 -16.38 5.13
C VAL A 175 -14.65 -16.57 3.85
N GLY A 176 -14.03 -16.44 2.68
CA GLY A 176 -14.68 -16.66 1.39
C GLY A 176 -15.27 -18.09 1.28
N ASN A 177 -14.49 -19.11 1.67
CA ASN A 177 -14.93 -20.50 1.63
C ASN A 177 -16.09 -20.78 2.61
N LEU A 178 -16.06 -20.19 3.79
CA LEU A 178 -17.15 -20.35 4.77
C LEU A 178 -18.45 -19.68 4.31
N LEU A 179 -18.34 -18.46 3.74
CA LEU A 179 -19.51 -17.70 3.31
C LEU A 179 -20.04 -18.17 1.94
N GLY A 180 -19.17 -18.65 1.05
CA GLY A 180 -19.57 -19.19 -0.25
C GLY A 180 -20.43 -20.44 -0.17
N GLY A 181 -20.38 -21.18 0.95
CA GLY A 181 -21.29 -22.29 1.21
C GLY A 181 -22.68 -21.89 1.73
N VAL A 182 -22.89 -20.62 2.04
CA VAL A 182 -24.14 -20.07 2.61
C VAL A 182 -24.88 -19.17 1.62
N ALA A 183 -24.17 -18.65 0.60
CA ALA A 183 -24.72 -17.80 -0.46
C ALA A 183 -25.11 -18.63 -1.69
#